data_b676faa6fd89bd2d3747c2b15c61d3c3
#
_entry.id   b676faa6fd89bd2d3747c2b15c61d3c3
#
_cell.length_a   1.000
_cell.length_b   1.000
_cell.length_c   1.000
_cell.angle_alpha   90.00
_cell.angle_beta   90.00
_cell.angle_gamma   90.00
#
_symmetry.space_group_name_H-M   'P 1'
#
loop_
_entity.id
_entity.type
_entity.pdbx_description
1 polymer ?
#
loop_
_entity_poly.entity_id
_entity_poly.type
_entity_poly.pdbx_seq_one_letter_code
_entity_poly.pdbx_strand_id
1 'polypeptide(L)'
;MLVLGTYGAFKTKGENMRSSKKLLVVAFVAVGTLIGAACGGSDTTSDTTAAATDGCAAPEVNLDATGTETIKIARNNWSASAVEVEIVKQLIEKNLGNPVEIVDIDENAMFAGMSSGDIDASVEVWPSGVVPDEQAFIDDCSVSNMGALGAVGKIGWFVSDYALTQFPQLSSWEGLKDPEVAKAFATAATGDNGRFLGMDPSFSQYDEAIIANLALPFQVQFSGSEAATQAEVSALSAEEKPVLLYYWSPSGAVGKYNLKNIALPAPTVDCAAEGTACDGDYPEDPIFKIASTKLAAKDGKVFNFFQKFALTTDDQLSFLGPVDIDKVDPATAASDWIAANEATWSTWFN
;
A
#
# COMPACT_ATOMS: atom_id res chain seq x y z
N MET A 1 37.35 -29.17 -32.33
CA MET A 1 36.49 -30.35 -32.44
C MET A 1 35.05 -29.89 -32.27
N LEU A 2 34.39 -29.67 -33.43
CA LEU A 2 33.02 -29.19 -33.51
C LEU A 2 32.06 -30.32 -33.21
N VAL A 3 31.01 -30.09 -32.43
CA VAL A 3 29.80 -30.92 -32.46
C VAL A 3 28.59 -29.99 -32.60
N LEU A 4 28.02 -30.03 -33.78
CA LEU A 4 26.73 -29.43 -34.14
C LEU A 4 25.60 -30.34 -33.63
N GLY A 5 24.67 -29.81 -32.86
CA GLY A 5 23.41 -30.45 -32.47
C GLY A 5 22.24 -29.78 -33.17
N THR A 6 21.50 -30.54 -33.95
CA THR A 6 20.43 -30.15 -34.85
C THR A 6 19.13 -29.82 -34.13
N TYR A 7 18.48 -28.74 -34.55
CA TYR A 7 17.12 -28.35 -34.14
C TYR A 7 16.07 -29.20 -34.90
N GLY A 8 15.20 -29.84 -34.15
CA GLY A 8 14.02 -30.52 -34.65
C GLY A 8 12.78 -29.62 -34.55
N ALA A 9 12.18 -29.30 -35.69
CA ALA A 9 10.95 -28.54 -35.80
C ALA A 9 9.73 -29.40 -35.48
N PHE A 10 8.91 -28.99 -34.50
CA PHE A 10 7.57 -29.57 -34.29
C PHE A 10 6.51 -28.71 -35.01
N LYS A 11 5.83 -29.37 -35.97
CA LYS A 11 4.63 -28.88 -36.64
C LYS A 11 3.43 -29.02 -35.73
N THR A 12 2.72 -27.95 -35.44
CA THR A 12 1.39 -28.00 -34.85
C THR A 12 0.33 -28.09 -35.94
N LYS A 13 -0.53 -29.10 -35.79
CA LYS A 13 -1.68 -29.40 -36.63
C LYS A 13 -2.88 -28.64 -36.10
N GLY A 14 -3.47 -27.75 -36.90
CA GLY A 14 -4.70 -27.06 -36.57
C GLY A 14 -5.91 -27.97 -36.65
N GLU A 15 -6.77 -27.86 -35.68
CA GLU A 15 -8.15 -28.37 -35.76
C GLU A 15 -9.15 -27.24 -35.52
N ASN A 16 -9.94 -27.02 -36.57
CA ASN A 16 -11.12 -26.15 -36.55
C ASN A 16 -12.24 -26.81 -35.73
N MET A 17 -12.83 -26.06 -34.81
CA MET A 17 -14.14 -26.44 -34.30
C MET A 17 -15.13 -25.28 -34.34
N ARG A 18 -16.22 -25.57 -35.01
CA ARG A 18 -17.32 -24.67 -35.40
C ARG A 18 -18.19 -24.25 -34.20
N SER A 19 -18.53 -22.98 -34.21
CA SER A 19 -19.64 -22.33 -33.55
C SER A 19 -20.95 -23.12 -33.58
N SER A 20 -21.64 -23.19 -32.43
CA SER A 20 -23.10 -23.40 -32.34
C SER A 20 -23.69 -22.48 -31.28
N LYS A 21 -24.32 -21.40 -31.76
CA LYS A 21 -25.18 -20.52 -30.97
C LYS A 21 -26.46 -21.27 -30.59
N LYS A 22 -26.77 -21.38 -29.30
CA LYS A 22 -28.13 -21.68 -28.84
C LYS A 22 -28.64 -20.53 -28.03
N LEU A 23 -29.63 -19.85 -28.61
CA LEU A 23 -30.50 -18.89 -27.98
C LEU A 23 -31.37 -19.66 -26.95
N LEU A 24 -31.41 -19.18 -25.72
CA LEU A 24 -32.42 -19.56 -24.74
C LEU A 24 -33.19 -18.29 -24.31
N VAL A 25 -34.43 -18.22 -24.78
CA VAL A 25 -35.44 -17.26 -24.34
C VAL A 25 -36.02 -17.79 -23.05
N VAL A 26 -35.99 -17.02 -21.97
CA VAL A 26 -36.78 -17.32 -20.77
C VAL A 26 -37.68 -16.11 -20.46
N ALA A 27 -38.95 -16.42 -20.38
CA ALA A 27 -40.06 -15.51 -20.24
C ALA A 27 -40.16 -14.89 -18.83
N PHE A 28 -40.58 -13.62 -18.81
CA PHE A 28 -41.05 -12.90 -17.62
C PHE A 28 -42.38 -13.47 -17.13
N VAL A 29 -42.49 -13.75 -15.84
CA VAL A 29 -43.76 -13.86 -15.13
C VAL A 29 -43.79 -12.78 -14.07
N ALA A 30 -44.64 -11.81 -14.24
CA ALA A 30 -45.02 -10.83 -13.26
C ALA A 30 -46.17 -11.38 -12.39
N VAL A 31 -46.03 -11.30 -11.07
CA VAL A 31 -47.19 -11.44 -10.15
C VAL A 31 -47.13 -10.29 -9.14
N GLY A 32 -48.27 -9.64 -9.01
CA GLY A 32 -48.44 -8.36 -8.38
C GLY A 32 -48.66 -8.38 -6.87
N THR A 33 -48.47 -7.22 -6.36
CA THR A 33 -49.06 -6.48 -5.23
C THR A 33 -49.85 -7.20 -4.13
N LEU A 34 -49.44 -6.92 -2.87
CA LEU A 34 -50.41 -6.61 -1.81
C LEU A 34 -49.83 -5.60 -0.82
N ILE A 35 -50.57 -4.52 -0.63
CA ILE A 35 -50.33 -3.39 0.26
C ILE A 35 -50.72 -3.80 1.68
N GLY A 36 -49.87 -3.52 2.66
CA GLY A 36 -50.21 -3.57 4.08
C GLY A 36 -49.49 -2.44 4.82
N ALA A 37 -50.20 -1.37 5.12
CA ALA A 37 -49.74 -0.28 5.96
C ALA A 37 -49.88 -0.65 7.44
N ALA A 38 -48.82 -0.46 8.23
CA ALA A 38 -48.92 -0.26 9.68
C ALA A 38 -47.83 0.69 10.16
N CYS A 39 -48.24 1.75 10.80
CA CYS A 39 -47.46 2.79 11.45
C CYS A 39 -46.76 2.28 12.71
N GLY A 40 -45.61 2.85 13.00
CA GLY A 40 -45.20 3.14 14.36
C GLY A 40 -43.76 2.68 14.73
N GLY A 41 -42.92 3.63 15.12
CA GLY A 41 -41.70 3.37 15.91
C GLY A 41 -40.43 3.90 15.25
N SER A 42 -40.11 5.13 15.61
CA SER A 42 -38.78 5.69 15.36
C SER A 42 -37.75 5.02 16.30
N ASP A 43 -36.88 4.20 15.73
CA ASP A 43 -35.63 3.88 16.36
C ASP A 43 -34.54 4.10 15.31
N THR A 44 -33.78 5.18 15.54
CA THR A 44 -32.55 5.50 14.84
C THR A 44 -31.46 4.51 15.29
N THR A 45 -31.41 3.36 14.66
CA THR A 45 -30.23 2.52 14.69
C THR A 45 -29.24 3.09 13.68
N SER A 46 -28.16 3.62 14.20
CA SER A 46 -26.96 3.94 13.42
C SER A 46 -26.49 2.66 12.75
N ASP A 47 -26.74 2.53 11.46
CA ASP A 47 -26.12 1.51 10.62
C ASP A 47 -24.62 1.80 10.59
N THR A 48 -23.90 1.09 11.45
CA THR A 48 -22.48 0.87 11.28
C THR A 48 -22.34 0.05 10.00
N THR A 49 -21.94 0.69 8.92
CA THR A 49 -21.57 0.01 7.67
C THR A 49 -20.52 -1.03 8.02
N ALA A 50 -20.95 -2.27 8.15
CA ALA A 50 -20.06 -3.41 8.20
C ALA A 50 -19.20 -3.36 6.92
N ALA A 51 -17.87 -3.41 7.08
CA ALA A 51 -16.94 -3.58 5.98
C ALA A 51 -17.43 -4.75 5.11
N ALA A 52 -17.37 -4.59 3.80
CA ALA A 52 -17.72 -5.64 2.86
C ALA A 52 -16.96 -6.91 3.27
N THR A 53 -17.70 -7.94 3.66
CA THR A 53 -17.10 -9.26 3.88
C THR A 53 -16.78 -9.82 2.51
N ASP A 54 -15.51 -10.09 2.23
CA ASP A 54 -14.96 -10.61 0.97
C ASP A 54 -15.47 -12.03 0.61
N GLY A 55 -16.72 -12.34 0.89
CA GLY A 55 -17.33 -13.64 0.66
C GLY A 55 -16.84 -14.75 1.60
N CYS A 56 -15.89 -14.45 2.49
CA CYS A 56 -15.33 -15.39 3.45
C CYS A 56 -16.25 -15.61 4.64
N ALA A 57 -16.33 -16.84 5.15
CA ALA A 57 -16.99 -17.11 6.41
C ALA A 57 -16.26 -16.40 7.55
N ALA A 58 -17.02 -15.79 8.48
CA ALA A 58 -16.41 -15.19 9.66
C ALA A 58 -15.61 -16.25 10.43
N PRO A 59 -14.36 -15.95 10.84
CA PRO A 59 -13.54 -16.91 11.56
C PRO A 59 -14.12 -17.19 12.96
N GLU A 60 -13.85 -18.40 13.47
CA GLU A 60 -14.17 -18.72 14.86
C GLU A 60 -13.23 -17.95 15.81
N VAL A 61 -13.80 -17.12 16.69
CA VAL A 61 -13.06 -16.19 17.54
C VAL A 61 -12.88 -16.75 18.94
N ASN A 62 -11.64 -17.04 19.34
CA ASN A 62 -11.31 -17.53 20.68
C ASN A 62 -11.16 -16.35 21.68
N LEU A 63 -12.22 -16.00 22.37
CA LEU A 63 -12.21 -14.96 23.42
C LEU A 63 -11.65 -15.42 24.77
N ASP A 64 -11.48 -16.74 24.97
CA ASP A 64 -10.96 -17.33 26.20
C ASP A 64 -9.44 -17.45 26.21
N ALA A 65 -8.76 -16.91 25.18
CA ALA A 65 -7.30 -16.88 25.07
C ALA A 65 -6.68 -16.23 26.33
N THR A 66 -5.57 -16.82 26.80
CA THR A 66 -4.92 -16.43 28.06
C THR A 66 -3.97 -15.23 27.91
N GLY A 67 -3.73 -14.74 26.70
CA GLY A 67 -2.78 -13.65 26.45
C GLY A 67 -1.31 -14.07 26.55
N THR A 68 -1.00 -15.36 26.40
CA THR A 68 0.38 -15.89 26.52
C THR A 68 1.04 -16.20 25.18
N GLU A 69 0.25 -16.25 24.11
CA GLU A 69 0.74 -16.53 22.77
C GLU A 69 1.50 -15.32 22.20
N THR A 70 2.67 -15.55 21.63
CA THR A 70 3.43 -14.50 20.95
C THR A 70 2.70 -14.08 19.69
N ILE A 71 2.46 -12.80 19.52
CA ILE A 71 1.86 -12.19 18.32
C ILE A 71 2.96 -11.66 17.44
N LYS A 72 3.00 -12.10 16.20
CA LYS A 72 4.01 -11.70 15.20
C LYS A 72 3.41 -10.68 14.23
N ILE A 73 3.98 -9.49 14.20
CA ILE A 73 3.47 -8.36 13.41
C ILE A 73 4.49 -8.00 12.33
N ALA A 74 4.04 -7.94 11.08
CA ALA A 74 4.87 -7.51 9.96
C ALA A 74 5.24 -6.04 10.11
N ARG A 75 6.52 -5.71 9.98
CA ARG A 75 7.04 -4.36 9.83
C ARG A 75 7.64 -4.21 8.44
N ASN A 76 7.06 -3.32 7.66
CA ASN A 76 7.60 -2.97 6.36
C ASN A 76 8.68 -1.90 6.47
N ASN A 77 9.46 -1.73 5.41
CA ASN A 77 10.68 -0.92 5.40
C ASN A 77 10.42 0.57 5.14
N TRP A 78 9.47 1.17 5.90
CA TRP A 78 9.21 2.61 5.88
C TRP A 78 8.79 3.13 7.26
N SER A 79 8.92 4.44 7.44
CA SER A 79 8.81 5.11 8.75
C SER A 79 7.44 4.95 9.41
N ALA A 80 6.33 5.02 8.66
CA ALA A 80 4.99 4.89 9.23
C ALA A 80 4.81 3.49 9.83
N SER A 81 5.11 2.44 9.06
CA SER A 81 5.05 1.06 9.54
C SER A 81 5.89 0.85 10.80
N ALA A 82 7.09 1.44 10.87
CA ALA A 82 7.94 1.31 12.03
C ALA A 82 7.31 1.86 13.32
N VAL A 83 6.59 3.00 13.24
CA VAL A 83 5.90 3.59 14.41
C VAL A 83 4.61 2.83 14.74
N GLU A 84 3.83 2.48 13.72
CA GLU A 84 2.53 1.82 13.88
C GLU A 84 2.65 0.45 14.55
N VAL A 85 3.64 -0.36 14.15
CA VAL A 85 3.88 -1.66 14.79
C VAL A 85 4.34 -1.50 16.24
N GLU A 86 5.06 -0.43 16.58
CA GLU A 86 5.44 -0.13 17.95
C GLU A 86 4.25 0.35 18.79
N ILE A 87 3.32 1.12 18.22
CA ILE A 87 2.04 1.47 18.88
C ILE A 87 1.27 0.19 19.21
N VAL A 88 1.09 -0.68 18.22
CA VAL A 88 0.37 -1.95 18.38
C VAL A 88 1.05 -2.83 19.40
N LYS A 89 2.38 -3.00 19.33
CA LYS A 89 3.17 -3.79 20.28
C LYS A 89 2.95 -3.32 21.72
N GLN A 90 3.20 -2.03 21.97
CA GLN A 90 3.09 -1.47 23.32
C GLN A 90 1.67 -1.59 23.89
N LEU A 91 0.65 -1.40 23.05
CA LEU A 91 -0.74 -1.50 23.47
C LEU A 91 -1.18 -2.94 23.73
N ILE A 92 -0.81 -3.90 22.89
CA ILE A 92 -1.14 -5.33 23.07
C ILE A 92 -0.42 -5.86 24.32
N GLU A 93 0.88 -5.64 24.46
CA GLU A 93 1.66 -6.09 25.61
C GLU A 93 1.11 -5.54 26.93
N LYS A 94 0.72 -4.25 26.96
CA LYS A 94 0.20 -3.59 28.15
C LYS A 94 -1.22 -4.03 28.52
N ASN A 95 -2.12 -4.17 27.54
CA ASN A 95 -3.54 -4.31 27.81
C ASN A 95 -4.07 -5.75 27.65
N LEU A 96 -3.43 -6.58 26.81
CA LEU A 96 -3.83 -7.96 26.56
C LEU A 96 -2.85 -8.97 27.16
N GLY A 97 -1.60 -8.57 27.42
CA GLY A 97 -0.57 -9.40 28.02
C GLY A 97 0.22 -10.28 27.05
N ASN A 98 -0.17 -10.34 25.78
CA ASN A 98 0.53 -11.11 24.75
C ASN A 98 1.92 -10.52 24.49
N PRO A 99 3.00 -11.32 24.47
CA PRO A 99 4.28 -10.88 23.93
C PRO A 99 4.13 -10.56 22.43
N VAL A 100 4.76 -9.49 21.97
CA VAL A 100 4.74 -9.12 20.54
C VAL A 100 6.14 -9.18 19.95
N GLU A 101 6.29 -9.94 18.90
CA GLU A 101 7.47 -10.01 18.03
C GLU A 101 7.22 -9.18 16.77
N ILE A 102 8.07 -8.19 16.51
CA ILE A 102 8.07 -7.45 15.26
C ILE A 102 8.96 -8.19 14.27
N VAL A 103 8.41 -8.49 13.10
CA VAL A 103 9.09 -9.22 12.03
C VAL A 103 9.32 -8.29 10.84
N ASP A 104 10.58 -7.96 10.57
CA ASP A 104 10.95 -7.21 9.38
C ASP A 104 10.73 -8.06 8.14
N ILE A 105 9.88 -7.59 7.23
CA ILE A 105 9.50 -8.33 6.03
C ILE A 105 9.10 -7.38 4.90
N ASP A 106 9.46 -7.73 3.67
CA ASP A 106 9.03 -7.01 2.48
C ASP A 106 7.51 -7.14 2.27
N GLU A 107 6.87 -6.11 1.73
CA GLU A 107 5.42 -6.09 1.51
C GLU A 107 4.94 -7.29 0.68
N ASN A 108 5.69 -7.68 -0.35
CA ASN A 108 5.35 -8.78 -1.24
C ASN A 108 5.43 -10.17 -0.56
N ALA A 109 6.12 -10.30 0.57
CA ALA A 109 6.27 -11.57 1.27
C ALA A 109 5.28 -11.75 2.45
N MET A 110 4.69 -10.66 2.96
CA MET A 110 3.88 -10.70 4.16
C MET A 110 2.58 -11.50 3.99
N PHE A 111 1.93 -11.46 2.82
CA PHE A 111 0.70 -12.21 2.55
C PHE A 111 0.92 -13.72 2.65
N ALA A 112 1.99 -14.22 2.03
CA ALA A 112 2.37 -15.64 2.13
C ALA A 112 2.71 -16.03 3.58
N GLY A 113 3.41 -15.17 4.31
CA GLY A 113 3.72 -15.35 5.73
C GLY A 113 2.46 -15.43 6.61
N MET A 114 1.43 -14.64 6.31
CA MET A 114 0.14 -14.69 7.02
C MET A 114 -0.67 -15.92 6.66
N SER A 115 -0.71 -16.30 5.39
CA SER A 115 -1.40 -17.52 4.94
C SER A 115 -0.80 -18.77 5.60
N SER A 116 0.54 -18.85 5.72
CA SER A 116 1.21 -19.94 6.44
C SER A 116 0.98 -19.89 7.96
N GLY A 117 0.73 -18.68 8.52
CA GLY A 117 0.65 -18.43 9.96
C GLY A 117 2.00 -18.13 10.62
N ASP A 118 3.02 -17.81 9.83
CA ASP A 118 4.32 -17.34 10.32
C ASP A 118 4.27 -15.87 10.75
N ILE A 119 3.33 -15.11 10.19
CA ILE A 119 2.98 -13.73 10.55
C ILE A 119 1.51 -13.70 10.97
N ASP A 120 1.18 -12.97 12.01
CA ASP A 120 -0.20 -12.86 12.51
C ASP A 120 -0.96 -11.68 11.90
N ALA A 121 -0.31 -10.51 11.71
CA ALA A 121 -0.97 -9.32 11.17
C ALA A 121 0.00 -8.32 10.53
N SER A 122 -0.55 -7.46 9.68
CA SER A 122 0.03 -6.18 9.24
C SER A 122 -0.99 -5.07 9.39
N VAL A 123 -0.54 -3.90 9.79
CA VAL A 123 -1.42 -2.74 10.06
C VAL A 123 -1.41 -1.73 8.91
N GLU A 124 -0.50 -1.87 7.97
CA GLU A 124 -0.36 -0.90 6.88
C GLU A 124 -0.17 -1.63 5.54
N VAL A 125 -1.24 -1.66 4.74
CA VAL A 125 -1.24 -2.20 3.38
C VAL A 125 -1.74 -1.12 2.43
N TRP A 126 -0.94 -0.86 1.39
CA TRP A 126 -1.22 0.11 0.35
C TRP A 126 -1.90 -0.59 -0.84
N PRO A 127 -3.19 -0.33 -1.12
CA PRO A 127 -3.93 -1.02 -2.17
C PRO A 127 -3.28 -1.00 -3.55
N SER A 128 -2.64 0.12 -3.91
CA SER A 128 -1.96 0.26 -5.22
C SER A 128 -0.73 -0.65 -5.38
N GLY A 129 -0.20 -1.19 -4.28
CA GLY A 129 0.91 -2.14 -4.26
C GLY A 129 0.46 -3.60 -4.30
N VAL A 130 -0.82 -3.91 -4.02
CA VAL A 130 -1.32 -5.29 -3.93
C VAL A 130 -1.50 -5.88 -5.33
N VAL A 131 -0.63 -6.81 -5.68
CA VAL A 131 -0.70 -7.51 -6.98
C VAL A 131 -1.71 -8.67 -6.93
N PRO A 132 -2.16 -9.20 -8.10
CA PRO A 132 -3.17 -10.27 -8.14
C PRO A 132 -2.82 -11.52 -7.33
N ASP A 133 -1.55 -11.90 -7.27
CA ASP A 133 -1.11 -13.06 -6.49
C ASP A 133 -1.25 -12.84 -4.98
N GLU A 134 -1.14 -11.60 -4.50
CA GLU A 134 -1.36 -11.22 -3.11
C GLU A 134 -2.85 -11.09 -2.80
N GLN A 135 -3.62 -10.49 -3.71
CA GLN A 135 -5.08 -10.42 -3.61
C GLN A 135 -5.68 -11.83 -3.49
N ALA A 136 -5.11 -12.83 -4.17
CA ALA A 136 -5.57 -14.21 -4.10
C ALA A 136 -5.58 -14.78 -2.67
N PHE A 137 -4.68 -14.35 -1.77
CA PHE A 137 -4.70 -14.77 -0.35
C PHE A 137 -5.88 -14.20 0.44
N ILE A 138 -6.39 -13.04 0.03
CA ILE A 138 -7.63 -12.48 0.59
C ILE A 138 -8.83 -13.21 0.01
N ASP A 139 -8.84 -13.44 -1.30
CA ASP A 139 -9.95 -14.07 -2.03
C ASP A 139 -10.15 -15.55 -1.64
N ASP A 140 -9.08 -16.28 -1.33
CA ASP A 140 -9.12 -17.67 -0.85
C ASP A 140 -9.34 -17.79 0.66
N CYS A 141 -9.49 -16.66 1.36
CA CYS A 141 -9.74 -16.58 2.80
C CYS A 141 -8.60 -17.10 3.69
N SER A 142 -7.38 -17.17 3.20
CA SER A 142 -6.21 -17.48 4.04
C SER A 142 -5.68 -16.26 4.79
N VAL A 143 -5.96 -15.06 4.27
CA VAL A 143 -5.71 -13.76 4.90
C VAL A 143 -7.01 -13.00 5.04
N SER A 144 -7.29 -12.46 6.20
CA SER A 144 -8.46 -11.64 6.49
C SER A 144 -8.17 -10.16 6.27
N ASN A 145 -9.03 -9.47 5.52
CA ASN A 145 -9.07 -8.01 5.51
C ASN A 145 -9.66 -7.52 6.85
N MET A 146 -8.89 -6.76 7.61
CA MET A 146 -9.25 -6.24 8.94
C MET A 146 -9.87 -4.84 8.88
N GLY A 147 -10.21 -4.36 7.67
CA GLY A 147 -10.79 -3.06 7.43
C GLY A 147 -9.78 -1.92 7.31
N ALA A 148 -10.28 -0.74 7.04
CA ALA A 148 -9.45 0.45 6.84
C ALA A 148 -8.60 0.76 8.09
N LEU A 149 -7.36 1.22 7.87
CA LEU A 149 -6.58 1.85 8.92
C LEU A 149 -7.18 3.21 9.30
N GLY A 150 -7.65 3.97 8.30
CA GLY A 150 -8.21 5.32 8.43
C GLY A 150 -7.35 6.38 7.76
N ALA A 151 -6.04 6.17 7.66
CA ALA A 151 -5.17 7.00 6.85
C ALA A 151 -5.41 6.76 5.36
N VAL A 152 -5.26 7.82 4.58
CA VAL A 152 -5.29 7.77 3.12
C VAL A 152 -3.93 8.19 2.59
N GLY A 153 -3.30 7.30 1.85
CA GLY A 153 -2.02 7.52 1.21
C GLY A 153 -2.15 7.99 -0.24
N LYS A 154 -1.10 8.60 -0.75
CA LYS A 154 -0.93 8.89 -2.18
C LYS A 154 0.54 8.69 -2.54
N ILE A 155 0.81 7.65 -3.29
CA ILE A 155 2.08 7.45 -3.98
C ILE A 155 2.09 8.34 -5.23
N GLY A 156 3.25 8.80 -5.65
CA GLY A 156 3.37 9.56 -6.89
C GLY A 156 4.78 10.06 -7.17
N TRP A 157 4.87 10.89 -8.19
CA TRP A 157 6.10 11.55 -8.58
C TRP A 157 6.19 12.91 -7.92
N PHE A 158 7.30 13.14 -7.23
CA PHE A 158 7.54 14.39 -6.53
C PHE A 158 8.76 15.09 -7.10
N VAL A 159 8.71 16.41 -7.03
CA VAL A 159 9.79 17.29 -7.47
C VAL A 159 10.03 18.39 -6.44
N SER A 160 11.26 18.85 -6.31
CA SER A 160 11.57 19.97 -5.42
C SER A 160 10.94 21.28 -5.90
N ASP A 161 10.52 22.13 -4.98
CA ASP A 161 9.88 23.42 -5.27
C ASP A 161 10.80 24.37 -6.09
N TYR A 162 12.10 24.35 -5.83
CA TYR A 162 13.07 25.11 -6.63
C TYR A 162 13.19 24.58 -8.07
N ALA A 163 12.99 23.27 -8.32
CA ALA A 163 12.93 22.74 -9.67
C ALA A 163 11.71 23.27 -10.44
N LEU A 164 10.54 23.40 -9.78
CA LEU A 164 9.37 24.07 -10.37
C LEU A 164 9.61 25.55 -10.63
N THR A 165 10.36 26.21 -9.77
CA THR A 165 10.74 27.62 -9.98
C THR A 165 11.65 27.76 -11.20
N GLN A 166 12.61 26.86 -11.37
CA GLN A 166 13.55 26.85 -12.48
C GLN A 166 12.89 26.40 -13.80
N PHE A 167 11.97 25.44 -13.72
CA PHE A 167 11.28 24.82 -14.86
C PHE A 167 9.75 24.85 -14.62
N PRO A 168 9.07 25.99 -14.85
CA PRO A 168 7.63 26.11 -14.60
C PRO A 168 6.76 25.10 -15.37
N GLN A 169 7.26 24.56 -16.50
CA GLN A 169 6.59 23.50 -17.27
C GLN A 169 6.43 22.18 -16.48
N LEU A 170 7.19 21.97 -15.42
CA LEU A 170 7.03 20.84 -14.50
C LEU A 170 5.75 20.92 -13.62
N SER A 171 4.98 22.00 -13.75
CA SER A 171 3.60 22.02 -13.21
C SER A 171 2.70 20.95 -13.85
N SER A 172 3.14 20.32 -14.93
CA SER A 172 2.50 19.22 -15.64
C SER A 172 3.56 18.20 -16.06
N TRP A 173 3.18 16.93 -16.11
CA TRP A 173 4.07 15.82 -16.52
C TRP A 173 4.60 15.96 -17.95
N GLU A 174 3.86 16.64 -18.83
CA GLU A 174 4.32 16.91 -20.19
C GLU A 174 5.62 17.71 -20.22
N GLY A 175 5.86 18.53 -19.17
CA GLY A 175 7.12 19.25 -19.01
C GLY A 175 8.33 18.34 -18.87
N LEU A 176 8.15 17.09 -18.42
CA LEU A 176 9.22 16.08 -18.37
C LEU A 176 9.67 15.59 -19.74
N LYS A 177 8.89 15.84 -20.80
CA LYS A 177 9.29 15.52 -22.20
C LYS A 177 10.34 16.47 -22.77
N ASP A 178 10.55 17.61 -22.11
CA ASP A 178 11.53 18.61 -22.55
C ASP A 178 12.96 18.08 -22.30
N PRO A 179 13.80 17.93 -23.36
CA PRO A 179 15.18 17.47 -23.19
C PRO A 179 16.04 18.38 -22.30
N GLU A 180 15.78 19.69 -22.26
CA GLU A 180 16.51 20.61 -21.38
C GLU A 180 16.16 20.40 -19.92
N VAL A 181 14.88 20.05 -19.64
CA VAL A 181 14.47 19.60 -18.30
C VAL A 181 15.18 18.30 -17.94
N ALA A 182 15.08 17.27 -18.79
CA ALA A 182 15.74 15.99 -18.52
C ALA A 182 17.24 16.15 -18.22
N LYS A 183 17.93 16.97 -19.01
CA LYS A 183 19.34 17.27 -18.83
C LYS A 183 19.67 17.91 -17.49
N ALA A 184 18.77 18.73 -16.92
CA ALA A 184 18.98 19.33 -15.60
C ALA A 184 18.92 18.31 -14.46
N PHE A 185 18.20 17.20 -14.67
CA PHE A 185 18.13 16.08 -13.75
C PHE A 185 19.18 14.97 -14.03
N ALA A 186 19.97 15.11 -15.10
CA ALA A 186 20.92 14.08 -15.53
C ALA A 186 22.08 13.90 -14.55
N THR A 187 22.59 12.69 -14.49
CA THR A 187 23.76 12.31 -13.71
C THR A 187 24.81 11.65 -14.63
N ALA A 188 26.01 11.46 -14.12
CA ALA A 188 27.04 10.72 -14.88
C ALA A 188 26.59 9.30 -15.27
N ALA A 189 25.69 8.70 -14.50
CA ALA A 189 25.21 7.34 -14.74
C ALA A 189 24.04 7.30 -15.73
N THR A 190 23.25 8.40 -15.88
CA THR A 190 22.11 8.46 -16.79
C THR A 190 22.46 9.08 -18.14
N GLY A 191 23.65 9.66 -18.29
CA GLY A 191 24.10 10.31 -19.53
C GLY A 191 23.24 11.51 -19.88
N ASP A 192 22.59 11.47 -21.06
CA ASP A 192 21.69 12.54 -21.54
C ASP A 192 20.27 12.43 -20.96
N ASN A 193 19.92 11.31 -20.32
CA ASN A 193 18.61 11.15 -19.70
C ASN A 193 18.58 11.77 -18.31
N GLY A 194 17.44 12.34 -17.93
CA GLY A 194 17.19 12.76 -16.57
C GLY A 194 17.16 11.55 -15.62
N ARG A 195 17.59 11.74 -14.38
CA ARG A 195 17.45 10.73 -13.36
C ARG A 195 16.08 10.82 -12.70
N PHE A 196 15.41 9.70 -12.65
CA PHE A 196 14.29 9.47 -11.72
C PHE A 196 14.81 8.68 -10.53
N LEU A 197 14.70 9.23 -9.32
CA LEU A 197 15.14 8.58 -8.10
C LEU A 197 14.03 7.63 -7.61
N GLY A 198 14.17 6.34 -7.92
CA GLY A 198 13.35 5.25 -7.38
C GLY A 198 13.72 4.97 -5.93
N MET A 199 12.81 4.32 -5.21
CA MET A 199 12.95 4.01 -3.79
C MET A 199 13.69 2.68 -3.57
N ASP A 200 13.19 1.84 -2.67
CA ASP A 200 13.61 0.47 -2.46
C ASP A 200 13.04 -0.40 -3.60
N PRO A 201 13.86 -1.20 -4.30
CA PRO A 201 13.36 -2.03 -5.40
C PRO A 201 12.42 -3.16 -4.95
N SER A 202 12.28 -3.40 -3.64
CA SER A 202 11.28 -4.34 -3.10
C SER A 202 9.87 -3.75 -3.02
N PHE A 203 9.72 -2.42 -3.19
CA PHE A 203 8.40 -1.78 -3.23
C PHE A 203 7.73 -1.99 -4.58
N SER A 204 6.40 -2.04 -4.57
CA SER A 204 5.60 -2.08 -5.80
C SER A 204 5.66 -0.73 -6.51
N GLN A 205 6.58 -0.61 -7.46
CA GLN A 205 6.85 0.60 -8.23
C GLN A 205 6.67 0.34 -9.73
N TYR A 206 5.97 1.24 -10.42
CA TYR A 206 5.69 1.13 -11.87
C TYR A 206 6.44 2.19 -12.69
N ASP A 207 7.39 2.92 -12.10
CA ASP A 207 8.02 4.11 -12.67
C ASP A 207 8.78 3.83 -13.96
N GLU A 208 9.47 2.68 -14.08
CA GLU A 208 10.14 2.28 -15.33
C GLU A 208 9.14 2.10 -16.47
N ALA A 209 7.98 1.49 -16.18
CA ALA A 209 6.91 1.31 -17.16
C ALA A 209 6.27 2.65 -17.54
N ILE A 210 5.97 3.51 -16.58
CA ILE A 210 5.41 4.84 -16.80
C ILE A 210 6.35 5.69 -17.66
N ILE A 211 7.65 5.72 -17.32
CA ILE A 211 8.67 6.43 -18.11
C ILE A 211 8.69 5.94 -19.56
N ALA A 212 8.69 4.61 -19.75
CA ALA A 212 8.73 4.02 -21.10
C ALA A 212 7.45 4.29 -21.89
N ASN A 213 6.27 4.07 -21.29
CA ASN A 213 4.98 4.21 -21.96
C ASN A 213 4.60 5.67 -22.25
N LEU A 214 5.03 6.61 -21.41
CA LEU A 214 4.88 8.05 -21.67
C LEU A 214 6.00 8.63 -22.55
N ALA A 215 6.99 7.81 -22.95
CA ALA A 215 8.16 8.18 -23.74
C ALA A 215 8.93 9.36 -23.13
N LEU A 216 9.22 9.30 -21.84
CA LEU A 216 9.96 10.33 -21.12
C LEU A 216 11.48 10.08 -21.23
N PRO A 217 12.29 11.12 -21.42
CA PRO A 217 13.75 11.00 -21.47
C PRO A 217 14.36 10.91 -20.05
N PHE A 218 13.89 9.93 -19.25
CA PHE A 218 14.35 9.68 -17.89
C PHE A 218 14.75 8.22 -17.71
N GLN A 219 15.54 7.96 -16.69
CA GLN A 219 15.97 6.63 -16.28
C GLN A 219 15.87 6.49 -14.77
N VAL A 220 15.25 5.39 -14.30
CA VAL A 220 15.16 5.07 -12.86
C VAL A 220 16.53 4.67 -12.31
N GLN A 221 16.87 5.23 -11.17
CA GLN A 221 17.98 4.82 -10.34
C GLN A 221 17.47 4.65 -8.90
N PHE A 222 17.51 3.44 -8.41
CA PHE A 222 17.02 3.12 -7.06
C PHE A 222 18.00 3.59 -5.99
N SER A 223 17.49 4.21 -4.93
CA SER A 223 18.25 4.60 -3.74
C SER A 223 18.52 3.42 -2.80
N GLY A 224 17.62 2.43 -2.81
CA GLY A 224 17.67 1.20 -2.03
C GLY A 224 16.97 1.26 -0.66
N SER A 225 16.52 2.44 -0.19
CA SER A 225 15.71 2.56 1.03
C SER A 225 15.14 3.96 1.19
N GLU A 226 14.08 4.10 2.01
CA GLU A 226 13.55 5.42 2.37
C GLU A 226 14.62 6.32 3.01
N ALA A 227 15.42 5.78 3.94
CA ALA A 227 16.46 6.54 4.60
C ALA A 227 17.54 7.03 3.62
N ALA A 228 17.93 6.23 2.63
CA ALA A 228 18.87 6.62 1.59
C ALA A 228 18.28 7.71 0.68
N THR A 229 17.00 7.57 0.30
CA THR A 229 16.28 8.61 -0.46
C THR A 229 16.23 9.93 0.30
N GLN A 230 15.85 9.91 1.59
CA GLN A 230 15.81 11.12 2.41
C GLN A 230 17.18 11.79 2.55
N ALA A 231 18.25 11.00 2.69
CA ALA A 231 19.62 11.52 2.77
C ALA A 231 20.03 12.20 1.45
N GLU A 232 19.71 11.57 0.31
CA GLU A 232 20.00 12.14 -1.00
C GLU A 232 19.19 13.39 -1.30
N VAL A 233 17.87 13.38 -1.03
CA VAL A 233 17.01 14.57 -1.15
C VAL A 233 17.53 15.70 -0.28
N SER A 234 17.97 15.40 0.95
CA SER A 234 18.58 16.39 1.84
C SER A 234 19.82 17.02 1.24
N ALA A 235 20.72 16.22 0.66
CA ALA A 235 21.95 16.71 0.04
C ALA A 235 21.65 17.58 -1.20
N LEU A 236 20.76 17.11 -2.09
CA LEU A 236 20.35 17.85 -3.27
C LEU A 236 19.64 19.16 -2.91
N SER A 237 18.80 19.14 -1.88
CA SER A 237 18.12 20.35 -1.38
C SER A 237 19.10 21.39 -0.84
N ALA A 238 20.14 20.97 -0.13
CA ALA A 238 21.16 21.88 0.38
C ALA A 238 21.97 22.56 -0.75
N GLU A 239 22.05 21.92 -1.92
CA GLU A 239 22.72 22.43 -3.11
C GLU A 239 21.77 23.09 -4.11
N GLU A 240 20.47 23.20 -3.80
CA GLU A 240 19.39 23.67 -4.69
C GLU A 240 19.40 22.95 -6.04
N LYS A 241 19.76 21.66 -6.04
CA LYS A 241 19.74 20.79 -7.24
C LYS A 241 18.38 20.14 -7.43
N PRO A 242 17.89 20.08 -8.68
CA PRO A 242 16.60 19.48 -8.95
C PRO A 242 16.61 17.97 -8.67
N VAL A 243 15.50 17.46 -8.11
CA VAL A 243 15.25 16.05 -7.92
C VAL A 243 13.84 15.72 -8.40
N LEU A 244 13.69 14.61 -9.13
CA LEU A 244 12.43 13.96 -9.48
C LEU A 244 12.49 12.56 -8.87
N LEU A 245 11.48 12.19 -8.08
CA LEU A 245 11.52 10.96 -7.31
C LEU A 245 10.15 10.31 -7.13
N TYR A 246 10.17 8.98 -6.94
CA TYR A 246 9.08 8.25 -6.32
C TYR A 246 9.01 8.62 -4.84
N TYR A 247 7.85 8.99 -4.37
CA TYR A 247 7.61 9.22 -2.95
C TYR A 247 6.11 9.09 -2.64
N TRP A 248 5.74 9.34 -1.38
CA TRP A 248 4.35 9.29 -0.94
C TRP A 248 4.00 10.34 0.11
N SER A 249 2.70 10.55 0.31
CA SER A 249 2.13 11.27 1.44
C SER A 249 1.13 10.35 2.15
N PRO A 250 0.96 10.46 3.48
CA PRO A 250 1.66 11.40 4.38
C PRO A 250 3.14 11.04 4.60
N SER A 251 3.99 12.04 4.73
CA SER A 251 5.41 11.89 5.07
C SER A 251 5.97 13.21 5.61
N GLY A 252 6.80 13.12 6.64
CA GLY A 252 7.54 14.26 7.17
C GLY A 252 8.51 14.88 6.16
N ALA A 253 9.12 14.06 5.31
CA ALA A 253 10.08 14.49 4.29
C ALA A 253 9.44 15.38 3.21
N VAL A 254 8.21 15.09 2.80
CA VAL A 254 7.47 15.91 1.80
C VAL A 254 7.32 17.36 2.31
N GLY A 255 6.94 17.52 3.58
CA GLY A 255 6.84 18.85 4.20
C GLY A 255 8.20 19.52 4.36
N LYS A 256 9.19 18.80 4.91
CA LYS A 256 10.52 19.31 5.21
C LYS A 256 11.26 19.83 3.97
N TYR A 257 11.23 19.09 2.87
CA TYR A 257 11.95 19.43 1.64
C TYR A 257 11.06 20.15 0.62
N ASN A 258 9.84 20.51 1.03
CA ASN A 258 8.87 21.20 0.18
C ASN A 258 8.67 20.51 -1.19
N LEU A 259 8.57 19.17 -1.15
CA LEU A 259 8.35 18.37 -2.35
C LEU A 259 6.93 18.60 -2.87
N LYS A 260 6.79 18.67 -4.19
CA LYS A 260 5.52 18.88 -4.88
C LYS A 260 5.21 17.68 -5.75
N ASN A 261 4.00 17.16 -5.64
CA ASN A 261 3.54 16.10 -6.51
C ASN A 261 3.32 16.63 -7.95
N ILE A 262 3.80 15.88 -8.95
CA ILE A 262 3.48 16.09 -10.35
C ILE A 262 2.36 15.14 -10.71
N ALA A 263 1.19 15.68 -11.05
CA ALA A 263 0.08 14.86 -11.51
C ALA A 263 0.43 14.23 -12.87
N LEU A 264 0.45 12.91 -12.93
CA LEU A 264 0.55 12.11 -14.13
C LEU A 264 -0.84 11.95 -14.79
N PRO A 265 -0.93 11.49 -16.05
CA PRO A 265 -2.22 11.18 -16.64
C PRO A 265 -2.89 10.02 -15.86
N ALA A 266 -4.22 9.94 -15.95
CA ALA A 266 -4.91 8.76 -15.43
C ALA A 266 -4.42 7.51 -16.19
N PRO A 267 -4.11 6.39 -15.51
CA PRO A 267 -3.67 5.17 -16.17
C PRO A 267 -4.77 4.60 -17.06
N THR A 268 -4.38 4.00 -18.18
CA THR A 268 -5.32 3.31 -19.09
C THR A 268 -5.48 1.83 -18.74
N VAL A 269 -4.67 1.31 -17.83
CA VAL A 269 -4.63 -0.06 -17.37
C VAL A 269 -4.61 -0.10 -15.84
N ASP A 270 -4.89 -1.26 -15.27
CA ASP A 270 -4.62 -1.53 -13.86
C ASP A 270 -3.12 -1.80 -13.66
N CYS A 271 -2.41 -0.83 -13.08
CA CYS A 271 -0.96 -0.91 -12.91
C CYS A 271 -0.54 -2.07 -11.99
N ALA A 272 -1.32 -2.40 -10.97
CA ALA A 272 -1.00 -3.52 -10.08
C ALA A 272 -1.12 -4.88 -10.79
N ALA A 273 -2.10 -5.00 -11.70
CA ALA A 273 -2.31 -6.23 -12.46
C ALA A 273 -1.41 -6.34 -13.70
N GLU A 274 -1.14 -5.21 -14.37
CA GLU A 274 -0.50 -5.21 -15.69
C GLU A 274 0.93 -4.63 -15.70
N GLY A 275 1.46 -4.24 -14.56
CA GLY A 275 2.83 -3.82 -14.29
C GLY A 275 3.54 -3.06 -15.41
N THR A 276 4.11 -3.78 -16.37
CA THR A 276 4.86 -3.20 -17.51
C THR A 276 4.03 -2.38 -18.50
N ALA A 277 2.70 -2.49 -18.47
CA ALA A 277 1.79 -1.67 -19.28
C ALA A 277 1.35 -0.40 -18.57
N CYS A 278 1.71 -0.20 -17.31
CA CYS A 278 1.36 0.99 -16.54
C CYS A 278 1.83 2.26 -17.25
N ASP A 279 0.91 3.21 -17.46
CA ASP A 279 1.11 4.42 -18.23
C ASP A 279 0.59 5.71 -17.56
N GLY A 280 0.32 5.64 -16.25
CA GLY A 280 -0.31 6.77 -15.56
C GLY A 280 -0.05 6.82 -14.06
N ASP A 281 -0.80 7.69 -13.39
CA ASP A 281 -0.64 8.02 -11.98
C ASP A 281 -1.06 6.87 -11.06
N TYR A 282 -0.42 6.80 -9.91
CA TYR A 282 -0.87 5.96 -8.81
C TYR A 282 -2.23 6.45 -8.29
N PRO A 283 -3.14 5.57 -7.87
CA PRO A 283 -4.41 5.97 -7.26
C PRO A 283 -4.19 6.59 -5.86
N GLU A 284 -5.26 7.07 -5.23
CA GLU A 284 -5.28 7.26 -3.79
C GLU A 284 -5.41 5.90 -3.11
N ASP A 285 -4.68 5.73 -2.02
CA ASP A 285 -4.61 4.50 -1.25
C ASP A 285 -5.37 4.64 0.09
N PRO A 286 -6.62 4.20 0.20
CA PRO A 286 -7.25 4.02 1.49
C PRO A 286 -6.58 2.83 2.21
N ILE A 287 -5.56 3.14 3.01
CA ILE A 287 -4.72 2.15 3.68
C ILE A 287 -5.58 1.22 4.53
N PHE A 288 -5.31 -0.08 4.46
CA PHE A 288 -6.05 -1.09 5.18
C PHE A 288 -5.13 -2.04 5.95
N LYS A 289 -5.75 -2.89 6.78
CA LYS A 289 -5.06 -3.84 7.66
C LYS A 289 -5.42 -5.26 7.25
N ILE A 290 -4.48 -6.18 7.46
CA ILE A 290 -4.69 -7.61 7.21
C ILE A 290 -4.21 -8.45 8.39
N ALA A 291 -4.79 -9.64 8.54
CA ALA A 291 -4.34 -10.63 9.51
C ALA A 291 -4.49 -12.05 8.97
N SER A 292 -3.66 -12.96 9.49
CA SER A 292 -3.88 -14.38 9.31
C SER A 292 -5.25 -14.79 9.82
N THR A 293 -6.02 -15.57 9.07
CA THR A 293 -7.29 -16.12 9.55
C THR A 293 -7.12 -17.01 10.77
N LYS A 294 -5.91 -17.52 11.01
CA LYS A 294 -5.55 -18.32 12.20
C LYS A 294 -5.48 -17.48 13.48
N LEU A 295 -5.30 -16.15 13.36
CA LEU A 295 -5.19 -15.27 14.54
C LEU A 295 -6.46 -15.28 15.40
N ALA A 296 -7.65 -15.35 14.79
CA ALA A 296 -8.91 -15.39 15.52
C ALA A 296 -9.00 -16.58 16.48
N ALA A 297 -8.56 -17.75 16.01
CA ALA A 297 -8.51 -18.97 16.84
C ALA A 297 -7.35 -18.97 17.84
N LYS A 298 -6.22 -18.33 17.49
CA LYS A 298 -5.04 -18.17 18.34
C LYS A 298 -5.32 -17.24 19.52
N ASP A 299 -5.82 -16.03 19.25
CA ASP A 299 -6.23 -15.05 20.25
C ASP A 299 -7.28 -14.07 19.69
N GLY A 300 -8.53 -14.31 20.07
CA GLY A 300 -9.66 -13.52 19.59
C GLY A 300 -9.69 -12.09 20.11
N LYS A 301 -9.06 -11.80 21.27
CA LYS A 301 -8.99 -10.44 21.80
C LYS A 301 -8.03 -9.61 20.96
N VAL A 302 -6.89 -10.19 20.58
CA VAL A 302 -5.93 -9.57 19.67
C VAL A 302 -6.56 -9.39 18.28
N PHE A 303 -7.28 -10.40 17.76
CA PHE A 303 -8.00 -10.29 16.50
C PHE A 303 -8.98 -9.11 16.51
N ASN A 304 -9.82 -9.00 17.56
CA ASN A 304 -10.77 -7.90 17.73
C ASN A 304 -10.08 -6.54 17.87
N PHE A 305 -8.90 -6.50 18.52
CA PHE A 305 -8.09 -5.28 18.57
C PHE A 305 -7.70 -4.82 17.16
N PHE A 306 -7.18 -5.71 16.30
CA PHE A 306 -6.81 -5.34 14.93
C PHE A 306 -8.00 -4.84 14.11
N GLN A 307 -9.20 -5.39 14.31
CA GLN A 307 -10.41 -4.87 13.64
C GLN A 307 -10.70 -3.41 14.01
N LYS A 308 -10.42 -3.02 15.26
CA LYS A 308 -10.73 -1.69 15.79
C LYS A 308 -9.57 -0.70 15.72
N PHE A 309 -8.34 -1.20 15.60
CA PHE A 309 -7.16 -0.37 15.45
C PHE A 309 -7.34 0.57 14.26
N ALA A 310 -7.19 1.87 14.48
CA ALA A 310 -7.37 2.87 13.44
C ALA A 310 -6.50 4.10 13.72
N LEU A 311 -5.84 4.59 12.68
CA LEU A 311 -5.04 5.81 12.69
C LEU A 311 -5.46 6.69 11.52
N THR A 312 -5.70 7.96 11.78
CA THR A 312 -5.97 8.94 10.72
C THR A 312 -4.69 9.41 10.04
N THR A 313 -4.82 10.07 8.90
CA THR A 313 -3.69 10.77 8.25
C THR A 313 -3.01 11.78 9.18
N ASP A 314 -3.80 12.47 10.01
CA ASP A 314 -3.27 13.43 10.99
C ASP A 314 -2.50 12.73 12.11
N ASP A 315 -2.94 11.54 12.55
CA ASP A 315 -2.19 10.72 13.50
C ASP A 315 -0.82 10.34 12.92
N GLN A 316 -0.79 9.83 11.68
CA GLN A 316 0.47 9.51 11.01
C GLN A 316 1.40 10.73 10.88
N LEU A 317 0.89 11.88 10.44
CA LEU A 317 1.69 13.11 10.34
C LEU A 317 2.25 13.56 11.69
N SER A 318 1.54 13.32 12.80
CA SER A 318 1.97 13.72 14.13
C SER A 318 3.26 13.02 14.59
N PHE A 319 3.48 11.78 14.18
CA PHE A 319 4.70 11.02 14.53
C PHE A 319 5.71 10.95 13.39
N LEU A 320 5.30 11.09 12.12
CA LEU A 320 6.24 11.07 10.98
C LEU A 320 7.16 12.29 10.97
N GLY A 321 6.68 13.46 11.36
CA GLY A 321 7.53 14.64 11.52
C GLY A 321 8.73 14.37 12.43
N PRO A 322 8.52 14.00 13.70
CA PRO A 322 9.60 13.62 14.62
C PRO A 322 10.53 12.53 14.09
N VAL A 323 10.00 11.46 13.50
CA VAL A 323 10.82 10.32 13.03
C VAL A 323 11.62 10.68 11.78
N ASP A 324 10.98 11.25 10.76
CA ASP A 324 11.61 11.55 9.47
C ASP A 324 12.59 12.72 9.58
N ILE A 325 12.25 13.73 10.40
CA ILE A 325 12.99 14.97 10.45
C ILE A 325 13.99 14.99 11.61
N ASP A 326 13.50 14.73 12.83
CA ASP A 326 14.28 14.87 14.04
C ASP A 326 15.00 13.57 14.43
N LYS A 327 14.74 12.50 13.67
CA LYS A 327 15.32 11.16 13.86
C LYS A 327 15.00 10.58 15.23
N VAL A 328 13.80 10.88 15.76
CA VAL A 328 13.27 10.26 16.95
C VAL A 328 13.09 8.75 16.70
N ASP A 329 13.46 7.95 17.66
CA ASP A 329 13.30 6.50 17.60
C ASP A 329 11.80 6.12 17.48
N PRO A 330 11.40 5.19 16.57
CA PRO A 330 10.00 4.82 16.36
C PRO A 330 9.27 4.36 17.63
N ALA A 331 9.92 3.61 18.53
CA ALA A 331 9.29 3.17 19.78
C ALA A 331 9.04 4.35 20.73
N THR A 332 9.91 5.37 20.71
CA THR A 332 9.71 6.60 21.46
C THR A 332 8.54 7.41 20.88
N ALA A 333 8.50 7.60 19.57
CA ALA A 333 7.40 8.29 18.90
C ALA A 333 6.05 7.60 19.14
N ALA A 334 6.03 6.26 19.13
CA ALA A 334 4.87 5.45 19.48
C ALA A 334 4.42 5.69 20.93
N SER A 335 5.37 5.70 21.87
CA SER A 335 5.07 5.97 23.31
C SER A 335 4.47 7.35 23.52
N ASP A 336 5.01 8.36 22.83
CA ASP A 336 4.52 9.75 22.91
C ASP A 336 3.10 9.86 22.32
N TRP A 337 2.85 9.20 21.16
CA TRP A 337 1.52 9.16 20.58
C TRP A 337 0.51 8.45 21.50
N ILE A 338 0.87 7.30 22.07
CA ILE A 338 0.02 6.54 23.01
C ILE A 338 -0.33 7.41 24.23
N ALA A 339 0.63 8.12 24.79
CA ALA A 339 0.41 8.99 25.95
C ALA A 339 -0.55 10.15 25.64
N ALA A 340 -0.51 10.69 24.40
CA ALA A 340 -1.34 11.80 23.98
C ALA A 340 -2.76 11.39 23.56
N ASN A 341 -2.99 10.11 23.18
CA ASN A 341 -4.21 9.68 22.50
C ASN A 341 -5.00 8.59 23.25
N GLU A 342 -4.95 8.56 24.60
CA GLU A 342 -5.61 7.54 25.41
C GLU A 342 -7.12 7.43 25.15
N ALA A 343 -7.79 8.56 24.91
CA ALA A 343 -9.22 8.57 24.61
C ALA A 343 -9.57 7.84 23.29
N THR A 344 -8.64 7.82 22.34
CA THR A 344 -8.78 7.11 21.05
C THR A 344 -8.51 5.63 21.23
N TRP A 345 -7.31 5.25 21.64
CA TRP A 345 -6.89 3.85 21.63
C TRP A 345 -7.59 3.00 22.70
N SER A 346 -8.05 3.59 23.82
CA SER A 346 -8.78 2.82 24.84
C SER A 346 -10.07 2.19 24.31
N THR A 347 -10.65 2.74 23.26
CA THR A 347 -11.87 2.20 22.62
C THR A 347 -11.61 0.90 21.86
N TRP A 348 -10.37 0.60 21.50
CA TRP A 348 -10.02 -0.58 20.70
C TRP A 348 -10.06 -1.89 21.50
N PHE A 349 -10.11 -1.79 22.83
CA PHE A 349 -10.16 -2.94 23.76
C PHE A 349 -11.58 -3.24 24.30
N ASN A 350 -12.61 -2.49 23.90
CA ASN A 350 -13.98 -2.64 24.40
C ASN A 350 -14.82 -3.63 23.60
#